data_2d9be32403e2261c459a02d691ebbda4
#
_entry.id   2d9be32403e2261c459a02d691ebbda4
#
_cell.length_a   1.000
_cell.length_b   1.000
_cell.length_c   1.000
_cell.angle_alpha   90.00
_cell.angle_beta   90.00
_cell.angle_gamma   90.00
#
_symmetry.space_group_name_H-M   'P 1'
#
loop_
_entity.id
_entity.type
_entity.pdbx_description
1 polymer ?
#
loop_
_entity_poly.entity_id
_entity_poly.type
_entity_poly.pdbx_seq_one_letter_code
_entity_poly.pdbx_strand_id
1 'polypeptide(L)'
;MNILRKAFKIFNGSSWDEYHLKTDSKQVVHIKADGTDTTVEEQLLALNSTSGIQTLNSRYGCEYYKDGNIVTITIDFGNIPVPQSGIVLGTLPQGYRPSLDIFARNSYDNQNGKIYVFKNGTVGITSASGTFNYMTVTVSFAASGVF
;
A
#
# COMPACT_ATOMS: atom_id res chain seq x y z
N MET A 1 -24.37 27.95 5.25
CA MET A 1 -22.90 27.92 5.37
C MET A 1 -22.34 28.94 4.39
N ASN A 2 -21.81 30.08 4.88
CA ASN A 2 -21.26 31.12 4.01
C ASN A 2 -19.87 30.67 3.52
N ILE A 3 -19.82 30.29 2.26
CA ILE A 3 -18.56 30.02 1.59
C ILE A 3 -17.87 31.36 1.33
N LEU A 4 -16.78 31.63 2.02
CA LEU A 4 -15.92 32.79 1.78
C LEU A 4 -15.33 32.66 0.36
N ARG A 5 -15.95 33.32 -0.60
CA ARG A 5 -15.39 33.45 -1.94
C ARG A 5 -14.29 34.50 -1.90
N LYS A 6 -13.02 34.08 -1.84
CA LYS A 6 -11.90 34.97 -2.08
C LYS A 6 -11.61 34.98 -3.56
N ALA A 7 -11.82 36.13 -4.20
CA ALA A 7 -11.36 36.37 -5.54
C ALA A 7 -9.97 37.02 -5.49
N PHE A 8 -9.11 36.66 -6.41
CA PHE A 8 -7.86 37.38 -6.65
C PHE A 8 -7.75 37.73 -8.12
N LYS A 9 -7.06 38.82 -8.40
CA LYS A 9 -6.90 39.31 -9.77
C LYS A 9 -5.47 39.09 -10.22
N ILE A 10 -5.31 38.59 -11.43
CA ILE A 10 -4.00 38.45 -12.08
C ILE A 10 -3.98 39.34 -13.32
N PHE A 11 -2.92 40.14 -13.46
CA PHE A 11 -2.71 40.95 -14.64
C PHE A 11 -2.16 40.09 -15.77
N ASN A 12 -2.87 40.05 -16.90
CA ASN A 12 -2.48 39.25 -18.08
C ASN A 12 -1.64 40.01 -19.11
N GLY A 13 -1.17 41.22 -18.75
CA GLY A 13 -0.43 42.11 -19.62
C GLY A 13 -1.27 43.22 -20.32
N SER A 14 -2.59 43.07 -20.34
CA SER A 14 -3.52 44.06 -20.93
C SER A 14 -4.73 44.34 -20.05
N SER A 15 -5.18 43.39 -19.23
CA SER A 15 -6.32 43.50 -18.35
C SER A 15 -6.10 42.71 -17.04
N TRP A 16 -6.96 42.94 -16.06
CA TRP A 16 -7.01 42.21 -14.81
C TRP A 16 -8.08 41.12 -14.91
N ASP A 17 -7.65 39.87 -14.91
CA ASP A 17 -8.54 38.72 -14.85
C ASP A 17 -8.86 38.38 -13.41
N GLU A 18 -10.15 38.23 -13.10
CA GLU A 18 -10.61 37.88 -11.75
C GLU A 18 -10.82 36.37 -11.64
N TYR A 19 -10.07 35.77 -10.73
CA TYR A 19 -10.16 34.34 -10.43
C TYR A 19 -10.86 34.12 -9.10
N HIS A 20 -11.91 33.36 -9.13
CA HIS A 20 -12.63 32.93 -7.94
C HIS A 20 -12.09 31.57 -7.51
N LEU A 21 -11.38 31.53 -6.38
CA LEU A 21 -11.08 30.28 -5.73
C LEU A 21 -12.38 29.69 -5.17
N LYS A 22 -12.94 28.74 -5.87
CA LYS A 22 -13.93 27.88 -5.28
C LYS A 22 -13.20 26.88 -4.39
N THR A 23 -13.48 26.89 -3.10
CA THR A 23 -12.92 25.96 -2.12
C THR A 23 -13.54 24.55 -2.20
N ASP A 24 -14.01 24.17 -3.37
CA ASP A 24 -14.50 22.82 -3.62
C ASP A 24 -13.30 21.96 -4.04
N SER A 25 -13.00 20.96 -3.25
CA SER A 25 -11.89 20.00 -3.50
C SER A 25 -11.97 19.34 -4.88
N LYS A 26 -13.17 19.31 -5.49
CA LYS A 26 -13.39 18.80 -6.85
C LYS A 26 -12.85 19.72 -7.94
N GLN A 27 -12.57 20.98 -7.63
CA GLN A 27 -12.13 21.99 -8.60
C GLN A 27 -10.63 22.26 -8.54
N VAL A 28 -9.92 21.72 -7.56
CA VAL A 28 -8.48 21.80 -7.51
C VAL A 28 -7.93 20.60 -8.28
N VAL A 29 -7.49 20.88 -9.51
CA VAL A 29 -6.89 19.86 -10.38
C VAL A 29 -5.39 19.83 -10.13
N HIS A 30 -4.85 18.65 -9.92
CA HIS A 30 -3.42 18.38 -9.86
C HIS A 30 -3.01 17.59 -11.10
N ILE A 31 -2.06 18.12 -11.85
CA ILE A 31 -1.50 17.43 -13.02
C ILE A 31 -0.36 16.54 -12.54
N LYS A 32 -0.51 15.24 -12.73
CA LYS A 32 0.54 14.27 -12.41
C LYS A 32 1.71 14.38 -13.39
N ALA A 33 2.85 13.82 -13.01
CA ALA A 33 4.05 13.81 -13.84
C ALA A 33 3.86 13.08 -15.20
N ASP A 34 2.88 12.21 -15.31
CA ASP A 34 2.48 11.51 -16.55
C ASP A 34 1.51 12.33 -17.43
N GLY A 35 1.17 13.56 -17.01
CA GLY A 35 0.26 14.45 -17.72
C GLY A 35 -1.22 14.17 -17.50
N THR A 36 -1.58 13.25 -16.59
CA THR A 36 -2.99 12.99 -16.26
C THR A 36 -3.49 13.93 -15.18
N ASP A 37 -4.73 14.39 -15.35
CA ASP A 37 -5.39 15.25 -14.39
C ASP A 37 -6.05 14.41 -13.28
N THR A 38 -6.01 14.93 -12.06
CA THR A 38 -6.75 14.36 -10.92
C THR A 38 -7.17 15.48 -9.99
N THR A 39 -8.27 15.31 -9.29
CA THR A 39 -8.71 16.27 -8.28
C THR A 39 -8.10 15.96 -6.92
N VAL A 40 -8.01 16.97 -6.05
CA VAL A 40 -7.56 16.76 -4.66
C VAL A 40 -8.51 15.79 -3.94
N GLU A 41 -9.81 15.85 -4.25
CA GLU A 41 -10.79 14.91 -3.68
C GLU A 41 -10.52 13.46 -4.10
N GLU A 42 -10.25 13.23 -5.39
CA GLU A 42 -9.90 11.88 -5.88
C GLU A 42 -8.61 11.35 -5.25
N GLN A 43 -7.62 12.23 -5.06
CA GLN A 43 -6.37 11.85 -4.38
C GLN A 43 -6.61 11.50 -2.90
N LEU A 44 -7.43 12.30 -2.19
CA LEU A 44 -7.79 12.02 -0.80
C LEU A 44 -8.59 10.73 -0.67
N LEU A 45 -9.53 10.49 -1.59
CA LEU A 45 -10.29 9.23 -1.63
C LEU A 45 -9.37 8.04 -1.91
N ALA A 46 -8.41 8.17 -2.82
CA ALA A 46 -7.44 7.12 -3.10
C ALA A 46 -6.52 6.83 -1.91
N LEU A 47 -6.11 7.87 -1.18
CA LEU A 47 -5.31 7.73 0.05
C LEU A 47 -6.08 7.06 1.19
N ASN A 48 -7.39 7.31 1.27
CA ASN A 48 -8.26 6.76 2.30
C ASN A 48 -8.98 5.47 1.86
N SER A 49 -8.70 4.98 0.65
CA SER A 49 -9.34 3.76 0.18
C SER A 49 -8.80 2.55 0.94
N THR A 50 -9.69 1.88 1.65
CA THR A 50 -9.41 0.56 2.22
C THR A 50 -9.72 -0.50 1.18
N SER A 51 -8.73 -1.28 0.80
CA SER A 51 -8.98 -2.46 -0.05
C SER A 51 -9.57 -3.58 0.79
N GLY A 52 -10.53 -4.31 0.24
CA GLY A 52 -10.94 -5.58 0.84
C GLY A 52 -9.76 -6.57 0.94
N ILE A 53 -9.90 -7.57 1.79
CA ILE A 53 -8.91 -8.64 1.92
C ILE A 53 -8.75 -9.36 0.58
N GLN A 54 -7.50 -9.50 0.15
CA GLN A 54 -7.10 -10.17 -1.08
C GLN A 54 -6.27 -11.41 -0.75
N THR A 55 -6.51 -12.50 -1.43
CA THR A 55 -5.72 -13.71 -1.26
C THR A 55 -4.48 -13.67 -2.17
N LEU A 56 -3.29 -13.76 -1.57
CA LEU A 56 -2.04 -13.89 -2.30
C LEU A 56 -1.70 -15.37 -2.54
N ASN A 57 -1.95 -16.23 -1.55
CA ASN A 57 -1.71 -17.66 -1.64
C ASN A 57 -2.67 -18.43 -0.73
N SER A 58 -3.66 -19.08 -1.31
CA SER A 58 -4.67 -19.82 -0.53
C SER A 58 -4.12 -21.05 0.20
N ARG A 59 -3.09 -21.72 -0.36
CA ARG A 59 -2.49 -22.90 0.25
C ARG A 59 -1.83 -22.60 1.60
N TYR A 60 -1.24 -21.40 1.72
CA TYR A 60 -0.52 -20.98 2.92
C TYR A 60 -1.27 -19.91 3.71
N GLY A 61 -2.55 -19.72 3.44
CA GLY A 61 -3.36 -18.71 4.12
C GLY A 61 -2.74 -17.30 4.05
N CYS A 62 -2.09 -16.97 2.93
CA CYS A 62 -1.46 -15.67 2.76
C CYS A 62 -2.44 -14.69 2.14
N GLU A 63 -2.80 -13.70 2.92
CA GLU A 63 -3.75 -12.66 2.56
C GLU A 63 -3.13 -11.29 2.77
N TYR A 64 -3.61 -10.30 2.04
CA TYR A 64 -3.19 -8.91 2.22
C TYR A 64 -4.35 -7.95 2.02
N TYR A 65 -4.25 -6.79 2.65
CA TYR A 65 -5.15 -5.66 2.43
C TYR A 65 -4.38 -4.35 2.58
N LYS A 66 -4.99 -3.28 2.12
CA LYS A 66 -4.43 -1.93 2.23
C LYS A 66 -5.45 -1.03 2.90
N ASP A 67 -4.98 -0.26 3.87
CA ASP A 67 -5.74 0.79 4.55
C ASP A 67 -4.95 2.10 4.46
N GLY A 68 -5.47 3.05 3.71
CA GLY A 68 -4.72 4.24 3.33
C GLY A 68 -3.43 3.88 2.59
N ASN A 69 -2.29 4.20 3.17
CA ASN A 69 -0.96 3.85 2.63
C ASN A 69 -0.31 2.65 3.33
N ILE A 70 -0.98 2.02 4.28
CA ILE A 70 -0.46 0.87 5.01
C ILE A 70 -0.96 -0.42 4.38
N VAL A 71 -0.04 -1.27 3.99
CA VAL A 71 -0.31 -2.62 3.53
C VAL A 71 -0.04 -3.59 4.67
N THR A 72 -1.00 -4.44 4.95
CA THR A 72 -0.88 -5.52 5.93
C THR A 72 -0.97 -6.85 5.22
N ILE A 73 -0.01 -7.72 5.50
CA ILE A 73 0.03 -9.11 5.02
C ILE A 73 -0.12 -9.99 6.24
N THR A 74 -1.06 -10.91 6.19
CA THR A 74 -1.24 -11.97 7.19
C THR A 74 -0.99 -13.31 6.54
N ILE A 75 -0.22 -14.16 7.20
CA ILE A 75 0.11 -15.50 6.74
C ILE A 75 -0.27 -16.46 7.86
N ASP A 76 -1.14 -17.40 7.54
CA ASP A 76 -1.59 -18.44 8.48
C ASP A 76 -1.23 -19.82 7.93
N PHE A 77 -0.16 -20.37 8.46
CA PHE A 77 0.42 -21.60 7.91
C PHE A 77 -0.26 -22.87 8.42
N GLY A 78 -1.19 -22.93 9.25
CA GLY A 78 -1.69 -24.22 9.73
C GLY A 78 -0.56 -25.27 9.83
N ASN A 79 -0.87 -26.54 9.65
CA ASN A 79 0.09 -27.67 9.66
C ASN A 79 0.79 -27.93 8.31
N ILE A 80 1.18 -26.91 7.58
CA ILE A 80 1.80 -27.08 6.26
C ILE A 80 3.31 -26.98 6.41
N PRO A 81 4.08 -28.01 6.00
CA PRO A 81 5.54 -27.96 6.06
C PRO A 81 6.10 -26.90 5.08
N VAL A 82 7.01 -26.07 5.58
CA VAL A 82 7.77 -25.11 4.81
C VAL A 82 9.17 -25.64 4.58
N PRO A 83 9.63 -25.78 3.31
CA PRO A 83 10.99 -26.24 3.04
C PRO A 83 12.05 -25.27 3.57
N GLN A 84 13.21 -25.78 3.95
CA GLN A 84 14.35 -24.96 4.38
C GLN A 84 14.81 -23.96 3.30
N SER A 85 14.68 -24.34 2.03
CA SER A 85 14.98 -23.47 0.88
C SER A 85 14.04 -22.27 0.75
N GLY A 86 12.97 -22.25 1.55
CA GLY A 86 11.96 -21.20 1.48
C GLY A 86 10.91 -21.44 0.40
N ILE A 87 9.86 -20.65 0.47
CA ILE A 87 8.75 -20.65 -0.49
C ILE A 87 8.45 -19.22 -0.87
N VAL A 88 8.25 -18.96 -2.15
CA VAL A 88 7.63 -17.74 -2.65
C VAL A 88 6.11 -17.92 -2.57
N LEU A 89 5.44 -17.04 -1.84
CA LEU A 89 4.00 -17.07 -1.64
C LEU A 89 3.25 -16.37 -2.79
N GLY A 90 3.87 -15.35 -3.37
CA GLY A 90 3.31 -14.60 -4.48
C GLY A 90 4.01 -13.26 -4.68
N THR A 91 3.39 -12.41 -5.50
CA THR A 91 3.89 -11.07 -5.79
C THR A 91 2.77 -10.05 -5.61
N LEU A 92 2.99 -9.06 -4.77
CA LEU A 92 2.07 -7.94 -4.55
C LEU A 92 1.94 -7.10 -5.83
N PRO A 93 0.74 -6.62 -6.16
CA PRO A 93 0.57 -5.67 -7.24
C PRO A 93 1.29 -4.36 -6.98
N GLN A 94 1.53 -3.60 -8.04
CA GLN A 94 2.07 -2.24 -7.92
C GLN A 94 1.12 -1.40 -7.04
N GLY A 95 1.65 -0.52 -6.20
CA GLY A 95 0.84 0.23 -5.24
C GLY A 95 0.60 -0.47 -3.89
N TYR A 96 0.96 -1.76 -3.78
CA TYR A 96 1.01 -2.51 -2.52
C TYR A 96 2.44 -2.90 -2.12
N ARG A 97 3.43 -2.47 -2.87
CA ARG A 97 4.83 -2.85 -2.68
C ARG A 97 5.53 -1.91 -1.70
N PRO A 98 6.43 -2.41 -0.86
CA PRO A 98 7.23 -1.55 0.00
C PRO A 98 8.29 -0.78 -0.80
N SER A 99 8.76 0.34 -0.26
CA SER A 99 9.89 1.09 -0.83
C SER A 99 11.25 0.42 -0.57
N LEU A 100 11.34 -0.39 0.47
CA LEU A 100 12.54 -1.13 0.89
C LEU A 100 12.21 -2.59 1.12
N ASP A 101 13.21 -3.46 1.02
CA ASP A 101 13.06 -4.86 1.37
C ASP A 101 12.80 -5.00 2.88
N ILE A 102 11.79 -5.79 3.22
CA ILE A 102 11.34 -6.00 4.60
C ILE A 102 11.62 -7.44 4.98
N PHE A 103 12.18 -7.61 6.17
CA PHE A 103 12.40 -8.91 6.77
C PHE A 103 11.81 -8.93 8.16
N ALA A 104 10.87 -9.83 8.38
CA ALA A 104 10.27 -10.07 9.69
C ALA A 104 10.67 -11.46 10.19
N ARG A 105 10.94 -11.57 11.47
CA ARG A 105 11.21 -12.86 12.13
C ARG A 105 9.99 -13.22 12.96
N ASN A 106 9.60 -14.47 12.89
CA ASN A 106 8.74 -15.06 13.90
C ASN A 106 9.56 -16.02 14.75
N SER A 107 9.46 -15.89 16.06
CA SER A 107 10.13 -16.71 17.07
C SER A 107 9.11 -17.49 17.91
N TYR A 108 8.10 -18.08 17.28
CA TYR A 108 7.20 -19.00 17.98
C TYR A 108 7.89 -20.38 18.07
N ASP A 109 7.96 -20.96 19.25
CA ASP A 109 8.50 -22.31 19.53
C ASP A 109 9.94 -22.59 19.04
N ASN A 110 10.88 -21.68 19.20
CA ASN A 110 12.26 -21.84 18.71
C ASN A 110 12.39 -22.10 17.20
N GLN A 111 11.32 -21.93 16.44
CA GLN A 111 11.34 -22.06 14.98
C GLN A 111 11.64 -20.71 14.34
N ASN A 112 12.85 -20.55 13.87
CA ASN A 112 13.32 -19.33 13.23
C ASN A 112 12.76 -19.21 11.80
N GLY A 113 11.50 -18.81 11.66
CA GLY A 113 10.93 -18.42 10.39
C GLY A 113 11.24 -16.96 10.04
N LYS A 114 11.55 -16.71 8.79
CA LYS A 114 11.72 -15.35 8.26
C LYS A 114 10.72 -15.15 7.15
N ILE A 115 9.93 -14.08 7.27
CA ILE A 115 9.12 -13.57 6.17
C ILE A 115 9.91 -12.46 5.51
N TYR A 116 9.90 -12.44 4.20
CA TYR A 116 10.46 -11.34 3.43
C TYR A 116 9.42 -10.78 2.47
N VAL A 117 9.46 -9.48 2.32
CA VAL A 117 8.69 -8.73 1.32
C VAL A 117 9.67 -7.83 0.60
N PHE A 118 9.97 -8.15 -0.65
CA PHE A 118 10.90 -7.38 -1.45
C PHE A 118 10.23 -6.16 -2.09
N LYS A 119 11.00 -5.14 -2.39
CA LYS A 119 10.53 -3.92 -3.08
C LYS A 119 9.90 -4.19 -4.46
N ASN A 120 10.23 -5.31 -5.11
CA ASN A 120 9.57 -5.75 -6.34
C ASN A 120 8.20 -6.40 -6.10
N GLY A 121 7.78 -6.51 -4.84
CA GLY A 121 6.52 -7.11 -4.42
C GLY A 121 6.59 -8.59 -4.09
N THR A 122 7.71 -9.28 -4.29
CA THR A 122 7.83 -10.70 -3.96
C THR A 122 7.68 -10.91 -2.46
N VAL A 123 6.71 -11.74 -2.08
CA VAL A 123 6.46 -12.19 -0.70
C VAL A 123 6.86 -13.64 -0.58
N GLY A 124 7.62 -13.94 0.45
CA GLY A 124 8.01 -15.32 0.71
C GLY A 124 8.39 -15.57 2.15
N ILE A 125 8.66 -16.83 2.44
CA ILE A 125 9.06 -17.29 3.76
C ILE A 125 10.23 -18.25 3.62
N THR A 126 11.13 -18.19 4.58
CA THR A 126 12.20 -19.17 4.77
C THR A 126 12.12 -19.76 6.16
N SER A 127 12.48 -21.03 6.29
CA SER A 127 12.57 -21.72 7.56
C SER A 127 14.00 -22.11 7.88
N ALA A 128 14.40 -21.94 9.13
CA ALA A 128 15.68 -22.47 9.59
C ALA A 128 15.59 -23.94 10.05
N SER A 129 14.39 -24.44 10.36
CA SER A 129 14.18 -25.75 10.98
C SER A 129 13.33 -26.75 10.19
N GLY A 130 12.88 -26.39 8.99
CA GLY A 130 12.25 -27.31 8.03
C GLY A 130 10.75 -27.56 8.16
N THR A 131 10.13 -27.37 9.31
CA THR A 131 8.69 -27.57 9.46
C THR A 131 8.13 -26.59 10.46
N PHE A 132 7.08 -25.85 10.05
CA PHE A 132 6.29 -25.01 10.95
C PHE A 132 4.98 -25.70 11.25
N ASN A 133 4.62 -25.73 12.53
CA ASN A 133 3.32 -26.14 12.98
C ASN A 133 2.62 -24.90 13.53
N TYR A 134 1.48 -24.54 12.95
CA TYR A 134 0.63 -23.44 13.42
C TYR A 134 1.35 -22.09 13.62
N MET A 135 1.61 -21.40 12.56
CA MET A 135 2.18 -20.08 12.63
C MET A 135 1.30 -19.04 11.93
N THR A 136 0.87 -18.06 12.68
CA THR A 136 0.28 -16.84 12.11
C THR A 136 1.26 -15.70 12.23
N VAL A 137 1.58 -15.05 11.13
CA VAL A 137 2.46 -13.88 11.10
C VAL A 137 1.79 -12.74 10.38
N THR A 138 1.85 -11.57 10.98
CA THR A 138 1.36 -10.33 10.37
C THR A 138 2.50 -9.35 10.19
N VAL A 139 2.62 -8.79 9.01
CA VAL A 139 3.60 -7.76 8.65
C VAL A 139 2.87 -6.57 8.06
N SER A 140 3.13 -5.38 8.58
CA SER A 140 2.57 -4.14 8.05
C SER A 140 3.68 -3.17 7.64
N PHE A 141 3.47 -2.47 6.54
CA PHE A 141 4.43 -1.50 6.01
C PHE A 141 3.73 -0.43 5.18
N ALA A 142 4.40 0.70 5.01
CA ALA A 142 3.94 1.72 4.07
C ALA A 142 4.21 1.26 2.62
N ALA A 143 3.18 1.30 1.79
CA ALA A 143 3.36 1.08 0.36
C ALA A 143 4.22 2.20 -0.25
N SER A 144 5.07 1.84 -1.22
CA SER A 144 5.73 2.85 -2.05
C SER A 144 4.64 3.56 -2.85
N GLY A 145 4.39 4.82 -2.53
CA GLY A 145 3.43 5.62 -3.28
C GLY A 145 3.85 5.67 -4.75
N VAL A 146 2.92 5.38 -5.63
CA VAL A 146 3.00 5.87 -7.01
C VAL A 146 2.50 7.30 -6.90
N PHE A 147 3.41 8.22 -6.63
CA PHE A 147 3.16 9.65 -6.74
C PHE A 147 3.45 10.08 -8.16
#